data_19a0104759f00f0700341371321dbf5c
#
_entry.id   19a0104759f00f0700341371321dbf5c
#
_cell.length_a   1.000
_cell.length_b   1.000
_cell.length_c   1.000
_cell.angle_alpha   90.00
_cell.angle_beta   90.00
_cell.angle_gamma   90.00
#
_symmetry.space_group_name_H-M   'P 1'
#
loop_
_entity.id
_entity.type
_entity.pdbx_description
1 polymer ?
#
loop_
_entity_poly.entity_id
_entity_poly.type
_entity_poly.pdbx_seq_one_letter_code
_entity_poly.pdbx_strand_id
1 'polypeptide(L)'
;MKKEYLERIYAGWLAKIIGIRYGAPVEGWTYEKIKNIYGELTDYPVDYREFAADDDSNGPLFYLRGLEDGGHGAEMTAQDVANALLNYAPYEHGFFWWGGYGTSTEHTAYLNLRSGIPAPRSGSIAQNGSTIAEQIGGQIFIDTWGLVAPGNPALAAKLASKAASVTHDGNALYGGIFVAVCISVAFEEKEIKKILETGLSYIPSDCEYAKIVRTVMEFYEEHPQNWRDCFAYIHANYGYDKYPGNCHIIPNIAVMILALLYGNGDFSDTIAIVTMCGWDTDCNGGNVATIIGVRNGLEGIDYDRWRKPVHDLLVCSSVIGSLNIMDITYGALYIGE
;
A
#
# COMPACT_ATOMS: atom_id res chain seq x y z
N MET A 1 11.61 -17.88 11.62
CA MET A 1 12.10 -17.07 10.47
C MET A 1 13.61 -16.84 10.55
N LYS A 2 14.31 -16.58 9.41
CA LYS A 2 15.73 -16.19 9.42
C LYS A 2 15.86 -14.77 10.03
N LYS A 3 16.89 -14.53 10.85
CA LYS A 3 17.14 -13.21 11.48
C LYS A 3 17.23 -12.08 10.43
N GLU A 4 17.90 -12.33 9.32
CA GLU A 4 18.05 -11.38 8.22
C GLU A 4 16.66 -10.94 7.63
N TYR A 5 15.71 -11.85 7.52
CA TYR A 5 14.37 -11.51 7.06
C TYR A 5 13.61 -10.65 8.07
N LEU A 6 13.77 -10.93 9.37
CA LEU A 6 13.13 -10.14 10.41
C LEU A 6 13.62 -8.68 10.41
N GLU A 7 14.93 -8.47 10.23
CA GLU A 7 15.50 -7.11 10.10
C GLU A 7 14.94 -6.38 8.87
N ARG A 8 14.73 -7.10 7.78
CA ARG A 8 14.11 -6.52 6.55
C ARG A 8 12.62 -6.32 6.66
N ILE A 9 11.90 -7.16 7.40
CA ILE A 9 10.49 -6.92 7.74
C ILE A 9 10.39 -5.62 8.54
N TYR A 10 11.26 -5.43 9.53
CA TYR A 10 11.30 -4.19 10.28
C TYR A 10 11.62 -2.99 9.37
N ALA A 11 12.60 -3.10 8.48
CA ALA A 11 12.91 -2.04 7.53
C ALA A 11 11.73 -1.69 6.63
N GLY A 12 11.02 -2.68 6.10
CA GLY A 12 9.83 -2.47 5.26
C GLY A 12 8.67 -1.86 6.03
N TRP A 13 8.38 -2.38 7.24
CA TRP A 13 7.29 -1.86 8.06
C TRP A 13 7.57 -0.43 8.56
N LEU A 14 8.78 -0.15 9.03
CA LEU A 14 9.22 1.20 9.38
C LEU A 14 9.13 2.15 8.17
N ALA A 15 9.60 1.70 7.02
CA ALA A 15 9.53 2.47 5.78
C ALA A 15 8.09 2.82 5.40
N LYS A 16 7.14 1.88 5.55
CA LYS A 16 5.71 2.16 5.34
C LYS A 16 5.23 3.31 6.23
N ILE A 17 5.50 3.25 7.52
CA ILE A 17 5.10 4.30 8.47
C ILE A 17 5.75 5.65 8.12
N ILE A 18 7.00 5.65 7.68
CA ILE A 18 7.69 6.85 7.19
C ILE A 18 6.97 7.42 5.97
N GLY A 19 6.65 6.58 4.97
CA GLY A 19 5.98 6.99 3.74
C GLY A 19 4.60 7.60 3.99
N ILE A 20 3.79 6.94 4.83
CA ILE A 20 2.47 7.43 5.26
C ILE A 20 2.62 8.80 5.93
N ARG A 21 3.46 8.90 6.95
CA ARG A 21 3.66 10.15 7.70
C ARG A 21 4.19 11.29 6.82
N TYR A 22 5.02 10.96 5.85
CA TYR A 22 5.56 11.95 4.92
C TYR A 22 4.49 12.46 3.93
N GLY A 23 3.62 11.58 3.45
CA GLY A 23 2.58 11.90 2.48
C GLY A 23 1.33 12.55 3.08
N ALA A 24 0.90 12.13 4.27
CA ALA A 24 -0.38 12.52 4.87
C ALA A 24 -0.64 14.05 4.94
N PRO A 25 0.33 14.94 5.21
CA PRO A 25 0.07 16.39 5.24
C PRO A 25 -0.36 17.00 3.90
N VAL A 26 -0.10 16.31 2.81
CA VAL A 26 -0.38 16.78 1.44
C VAL A 26 -1.30 15.86 0.65
N GLU A 27 -1.95 14.90 1.35
CA GLU A 27 -2.95 14.02 0.78
C GLU A 27 -4.07 14.80 0.09
N GLY A 28 -4.47 14.35 -1.08
CA GLY A 28 -5.48 15.02 -1.91
C GLY A 28 -5.01 16.32 -2.57
N TRP A 29 -3.75 16.70 -2.43
CA TRP A 29 -3.21 17.89 -3.10
C TRP A 29 -2.77 17.57 -4.53
N THR A 30 -2.75 18.62 -5.37
CA THR A 30 -2.14 18.53 -6.69
C THR A 30 -0.64 18.80 -6.63
N TYR A 31 0.09 18.32 -7.62
CA TYR A 31 1.51 18.63 -7.81
C TYR A 31 1.79 20.12 -7.73
N GLU A 32 0.98 20.94 -8.43
CA GLU A 32 1.15 22.38 -8.46
C GLU A 32 0.98 23.01 -7.08
N LYS A 33 -0.01 22.52 -6.29
CA LYS A 33 -0.22 23.04 -4.94
C LYS A 33 0.96 22.72 -4.03
N ILE A 34 1.46 21.48 -4.06
CA ILE A 34 2.63 21.07 -3.28
C ILE A 34 3.84 21.91 -3.67
N LYS A 35 4.12 22.02 -4.97
CA LYS A 35 5.23 22.78 -5.51
C LYS A 35 5.18 24.27 -5.15
N ASN A 36 3.98 24.87 -5.20
CA ASN A 36 3.81 26.30 -4.90
C ASN A 36 4.03 26.63 -3.41
N ILE A 37 3.71 25.67 -2.51
CA ILE A 37 3.81 25.90 -1.06
C ILE A 37 5.19 25.50 -0.53
N TYR A 38 5.71 24.36 -0.94
CA TYR A 38 6.94 23.77 -0.40
C TYR A 38 8.14 23.86 -1.36
N GLY A 39 7.93 24.15 -2.64
CA GLY A 39 8.96 23.97 -3.67
C GLY A 39 9.22 22.50 -3.93
N GLU A 40 10.33 21.99 -3.44
CA GLU A 40 10.65 20.55 -3.45
C GLU A 40 10.53 20.01 -2.02
N LEU A 41 9.76 18.94 -1.87
CA LEU A 41 9.69 18.22 -0.61
C LEU A 41 10.95 17.37 -0.44
N THR A 42 11.78 17.78 0.50
CA THR A 42 13.04 17.08 0.83
C THR A 42 13.07 16.52 2.24
N ASP A 43 12.07 16.86 3.07
CA ASP A 43 11.95 16.42 4.46
C ASP A 43 10.46 16.45 4.84
N TYR A 44 10.11 15.96 6.03
CA TYR A 44 8.73 16.01 6.51
C TYR A 44 8.14 17.41 6.41
N PRO A 45 6.99 17.59 5.72
CA PRO A 45 6.40 18.92 5.55
C PRO A 45 5.84 19.49 6.86
N VAL A 46 5.55 18.63 7.84
CA VAL A 46 5.02 19.00 9.16
C VAL A 46 5.75 18.20 10.23
N ASP A 47 6.14 18.88 11.31
CA ASP A 47 6.69 18.23 12.50
C ASP A 47 5.56 17.69 13.38
N TYR A 48 5.21 16.43 13.18
CA TYR A 48 4.31 15.72 14.08
C TYR A 48 5.10 15.15 15.26
N ARG A 49 4.80 15.59 16.46
CA ARG A 49 5.32 14.94 17.67
C ARG A 49 4.64 13.60 17.91
N GLU A 50 3.35 13.55 17.63
CA GLU A 50 2.51 12.38 17.80
C GLU A 50 1.76 12.16 16.49
N PHE A 51 2.12 11.13 15.76
CA PHE A 51 1.41 10.73 14.56
C PHE A 51 0.31 9.75 14.96
N ALA A 52 -0.93 10.21 14.89
CA ALA A 52 -2.07 9.34 15.09
C ALA A 52 -2.17 8.30 13.97
N ALA A 53 -2.90 7.26 14.25
CA ALA A 53 -3.14 6.17 13.33
C ALA A 53 -3.82 6.65 12.04
N ASP A 54 -3.50 5.95 11.00
CA ASP A 54 -3.94 6.07 9.64
C ASP A 54 -4.51 4.72 9.18
N ASP A 55 -5.40 4.67 8.20
CA ASP A 55 -5.96 3.40 7.73
C ASP A 55 -4.92 2.52 7.04
N ASP A 56 -3.94 3.12 6.36
CA ASP A 56 -2.80 2.44 5.75
C ASP A 56 -1.94 1.67 6.75
N SER A 57 -1.87 2.12 8.01
CA SER A 57 -1.15 1.43 9.08
C SER A 57 -2.02 0.44 9.84
N ASN A 58 -3.31 0.75 10.01
CA ASN A 58 -4.27 -0.08 10.74
C ASN A 58 -4.68 -1.34 9.96
N GLY A 59 -5.10 -1.15 8.71
CA GLY A 59 -5.65 -2.22 7.87
C GLY A 59 -4.72 -3.42 7.74
N PRO A 60 -3.45 -3.22 7.36
CA PRO A 60 -2.50 -4.31 7.24
C PRO A 60 -2.35 -5.14 8.51
N LEU A 61 -2.42 -4.53 9.68
CA LEU A 61 -2.26 -5.24 10.96
C LEU A 61 -3.49 -6.07 11.34
N PHE A 62 -4.68 -5.49 11.29
CA PHE A 62 -5.85 -6.28 11.69
C PHE A 62 -6.27 -7.32 10.62
N TYR A 63 -5.98 -7.11 9.36
CA TYR A 63 -6.19 -8.13 8.34
C TYR A 63 -5.33 -9.37 8.58
N LEU A 64 -4.12 -9.22 9.13
CA LEU A 64 -3.28 -10.36 9.54
C LEU A 64 -3.96 -11.26 10.57
N ARG A 65 -4.89 -10.73 11.37
CA ARG A 65 -5.69 -11.55 12.30
C ARG A 65 -6.46 -12.66 11.56
N GLY A 66 -6.80 -12.44 10.30
CA GLY A 66 -7.41 -13.50 9.49
C GLY A 66 -6.54 -14.74 9.34
N LEU A 67 -5.20 -14.55 9.29
CA LEU A 67 -4.23 -15.65 9.25
C LEU A 67 -4.13 -16.36 10.60
N GLU A 68 -4.07 -15.59 11.69
CA GLU A 68 -3.91 -16.09 13.05
C GLU A 68 -5.20 -16.74 13.59
N ASP A 69 -6.32 -16.01 13.56
CA ASP A 69 -7.59 -16.44 14.14
C ASP A 69 -8.28 -17.53 13.29
N GLY A 70 -8.07 -17.53 11.96
CA GLY A 70 -8.61 -18.55 11.06
C GLY A 70 -7.99 -19.92 11.26
N GLY A 71 -6.74 -19.98 11.73
CA GLY A 71 -6.04 -21.24 12.01
C GLY A 71 -5.70 -22.09 10.78
N HIS A 72 -5.86 -21.53 9.57
CA HIS A 72 -5.66 -22.24 8.30
C HIS A 72 -4.25 -22.03 7.70
N GLY A 73 -3.41 -21.18 8.31
CA GLY A 73 -2.06 -20.88 7.83
C GLY A 73 -2.07 -20.45 6.35
N ALA A 74 -1.23 -21.08 5.53
CA ALA A 74 -1.15 -20.78 4.10
C ALA A 74 -2.44 -21.09 3.30
N GLU A 75 -3.40 -21.83 3.87
CA GLU A 75 -4.71 -22.13 3.28
C GLU A 75 -5.81 -21.17 3.74
N MET A 76 -5.44 -20.02 4.34
CA MET A 76 -6.34 -18.93 4.70
C MET A 76 -7.33 -18.63 3.57
N THR A 77 -8.58 -18.40 3.93
CA THR A 77 -9.66 -18.05 3.00
C THR A 77 -9.96 -16.55 3.04
N ALA A 78 -10.65 -16.03 2.01
CA ALA A 78 -11.15 -14.65 2.06
C ALA A 78 -12.12 -14.42 3.23
N GLN A 79 -12.87 -15.44 3.64
CA GLN A 79 -13.80 -15.33 4.77
C GLN A 79 -13.06 -15.20 6.12
N ASP A 80 -11.87 -15.80 6.29
CA ASP A 80 -11.07 -15.61 7.51
C ASP A 80 -10.66 -14.14 7.66
N VAL A 81 -10.23 -13.50 6.58
CA VAL A 81 -9.91 -12.05 6.57
C VAL A 81 -11.17 -11.20 6.75
N ALA A 82 -12.29 -11.58 6.15
CA ALA A 82 -13.57 -10.91 6.35
C ALA A 82 -14.04 -10.97 7.81
N ASN A 83 -13.82 -12.10 8.48
CA ASN A 83 -14.10 -12.24 9.91
C ASN A 83 -13.20 -11.32 10.75
N ALA A 84 -11.92 -11.17 10.38
CA ALA A 84 -11.03 -10.22 11.02
C ALA A 84 -11.52 -8.78 10.83
N LEU A 85 -11.94 -8.39 9.61
CA LEU A 85 -12.54 -7.09 9.36
C LEU A 85 -13.77 -6.84 10.24
N LEU A 86 -14.68 -7.81 10.35
CA LEU A 86 -15.88 -7.69 11.19
C LEU A 86 -15.57 -7.61 12.69
N ASN A 87 -14.53 -8.31 13.15
CA ASN A 87 -14.18 -8.40 14.56
C ASN A 87 -13.34 -7.23 15.05
N TYR A 88 -12.45 -6.71 14.21
CA TYR A 88 -11.40 -5.76 14.62
C TYR A 88 -11.58 -4.34 14.10
N ALA A 89 -12.29 -4.11 13.01
CA ALA A 89 -12.66 -2.77 12.61
C ALA A 89 -13.85 -2.28 13.45
N PRO A 90 -13.68 -1.26 14.31
CA PRO A 90 -14.76 -0.79 15.18
C PRO A 90 -15.83 -0.10 14.34
N TYR A 91 -17.08 -0.55 14.48
CA TYR A 91 -18.20 -0.06 13.66
C TYR A 91 -18.43 1.44 13.84
N GLU A 92 -18.44 2.16 12.73
CA GLU A 92 -18.60 3.63 12.67
C GLU A 92 -17.55 4.42 13.47
N HIS A 93 -16.42 3.81 13.80
CA HIS A 93 -15.30 4.45 14.47
C HIS A 93 -13.97 4.08 13.80
N GLY A 94 -12.98 4.97 13.89
CA GLY A 94 -11.67 4.75 13.29
C GLY A 94 -11.65 5.14 11.81
N PHE A 95 -10.59 4.77 11.09
CA PHE A 95 -10.24 5.32 9.78
C PHE A 95 -10.98 4.70 8.59
N PHE A 96 -11.64 3.54 8.76
CA PHE A 96 -12.37 2.87 7.67
C PHE A 96 -13.77 3.43 7.40
N TRP A 97 -14.27 4.35 8.20
CA TRP A 97 -15.66 4.79 8.21
C TRP A 97 -15.84 6.18 7.61
N TRP A 98 -15.31 6.39 6.43
CA TRP A 98 -15.47 7.63 5.68
C TRP A 98 -16.34 7.43 4.42
N GLY A 99 -17.13 8.43 4.06
CA GLY A 99 -17.93 8.46 2.85
C GLY A 99 -19.21 7.61 2.86
N GLY A 100 -19.28 6.53 3.63
CA GLY A 100 -20.47 5.68 3.76
C GLY A 100 -20.63 4.62 2.67
N TYR A 101 -21.74 3.91 2.70
CA TYR A 101 -22.11 2.89 1.72
C TYR A 101 -22.19 3.45 0.31
N GLY A 102 -21.59 2.78 -0.66
CA GLY A 102 -21.55 3.23 -2.06
C GLY A 102 -20.58 4.38 -2.34
N THR A 103 -19.76 4.77 -1.33
CA THR A 103 -18.70 5.78 -1.44
C THR A 103 -17.36 5.23 -0.99
N SER A 104 -17.26 4.78 0.27
CA SER A 104 -16.09 4.04 0.75
C SER A 104 -16.20 2.58 0.36
N THR A 105 -15.14 2.03 -0.22
CA THR A 105 -15.05 0.62 -0.62
C THR A 105 -15.11 -0.29 0.59
N GLU A 106 -14.30 0.00 1.61
CA GLU A 106 -14.18 -0.78 2.84
C GLU A 106 -15.47 -0.76 3.65
N HIS A 107 -16.09 0.42 3.79
CA HIS A 107 -17.37 0.56 4.49
C HIS A 107 -18.47 -0.20 3.75
N THR A 108 -18.52 -0.13 2.43
CA THR A 108 -19.48 -0.86 1.60
C THR A 108 -19.33 -2.37 1.79
N ALA A 109 -18.11 -2.89 1.70
CA ALA A 109 -17.84 -4.32 1.90
C ALA A 109 -18.16 -4.79 3.33
N TYR A 110 -17.83 -3.97 4.34
CA TYR A 110 -18.16 -4.27 5.73
C TYR A 110 -19.67 -4.39 5.95
N LEU A 111 -20.47 -3.48 5.41
CA LEU A 111 -21.93 -3.53 5.52
C LEU A 111 -22.52 -4.71 4.75
N ASN A 112 -21.94 -5.08 3.61
CA ASN A 112 -22.30 -6.31 2.89
C ASN A 112 -22.06 -7.54 3.77
N LEU A 113 -20.88 -7.64 4.38
CA LEU A 113 -20.54 -8.74 5.30
C LEU A 113 -21.51 -8.79 6.49
N ARG A 114 -21.81 -7.67 7.13
CA ARG A 114 -22.79 -7.59 8.23
C ARG A 114 -24.19 -8.00 7.81
N SER A 115 -24.54 -7.80 6.54
CA SER A 115 -25.83 -8.22 5.96
C SER A 115 -25.84 -9.67 5.50
N GLY A 116 -24.77 -10.43 5.75
CA GLY A 116 -24.67 -11.85 5.40
C GLY A 116 -24.19 -12.12 3.98
N ILE A 117 -23.64 -11.13 3.27
CA ILE A 117 -23.00 -11.33 1.96
C ILE A 117 -21.54 -11.73 2.22
N PRO A 118 -21.15 -12.99 1.98
CA PRO A 118 -19.82 -13.48 2.36
C PRO A 118 -18.73 -12.96 1.41
N ALA A 119 -17.47 -13.00 1.87
CA ALA A 119 -16.31 -12.79 1.00
C ALA A 119 -16.11 -14.01 0.07
N PRO A 120 -15.66 -13.81 -1.17
CA PRO A 120 -15.24 -12.56 -1.79
C PRO A 120 -16.38 -11.71 -2.40
N ARG A 121 -17.63 -12.19 -2.36
CA ARG A 121 -18.76 -11.45 -2.95
C ARG A 121 -18.94 -10.07 -2.33
N SER A 122 -18.63 -9.90 -1.05
CA SER A 122 -18.74 -8.62 -0.33
C SER A 122 -18.02 -7.45 -1.02
N GLY A 123 -16.88 -7.70 -1.64
CA GLY A 123 -16.04 -6.70 -2.33
C GLY A 123 -16.17 -6.72 -3.86
N SER A 124 -16.96 -7.64 -4.43
CA SER A 124 -16.94 -7.90 -5.87
C SER A 124 -17.57 -6.77 -6.71
N ILE A 125 -17.09 -6.61 -7.95
CA ILE A 125 -17.70 -5.73 -8.97
C ILE A 125 -19.17 -6.08 -9.19
N ALA A 126 -19.49 -7.38 -9.18
CA ALA A 126 -20.86 -7.84 -9.35
C ALA A 126 -21.81 -7.34 -8.23
N GLN A 127 -21.30 -7.14 -7.03
CA GLN A 127 -22.05 -6.67 -5.87
C GLN A 127 -22.09 -5.14 -5.79
N ASN A 128 -20.95 -4.46 -6.04
CA ASN A 128 -20.73 -3.06 -5.69
C ASN A 128 -20.56 -2.13 -6.91
N GLY A 129 -20.32 -2.71 -8.10
CA GLY A 129 -19.91 -1.95 -9.29
C GLY A 129 -18.40 -1.68 -9.31
N SER A 130 -17.86 -1.42 -10.50
CA SER A 130 -16.41 -1.20 -10.70
C SER A 130 -15.91 0.06 -9.99
N THR A 131 -16.69 1.14 -9.99
CA THR A 131 -16.32 2.40 -9.31
C THR A 131 -15.98 2.19 -7.83
N ILE A 132 -16.72 1.35 -7.12
CA ILE A 132 -16.46 1.05 -5.70
C ILE A 132 -15.37 -0.01 -5.55
N ALA A 133 -15.37 -1.03 -6.40
CA ALA A 133 -14.47 -2.17 -6.23
C ALA A 133 -13.02 -1.90 -6.68
N GLU A 134 -12.76 -0.87 -7.50
CA GLU A 134 -11.45 -0.61 -8.10
C GLU A 134 -10.74 0.63 -7.52
N GLN A 135 -10.93 0.89 -6.24
CA GLN A 135 -10.23 1.96 -5.52
C GLN A 135 -8.89 1.46 -4.93
N ILE A 136 -8.05 2.40 -4.49
CA ILE A 136 -6.66 2.14 -4.08
C ILE A 136 -6.52 1.19 -2.89
N GLY A 137 -7.53 1.10 -2.01
CA GLY A 137 -7.52 0.22 -0.83
C GLY A 137 -7.18 -1.23 -1.14
N GLY A 138 -7.39 -1.68 -2.40
CA GLY A 138 -6.98 -3.02 -2.84
C GLY A 138 -5.48 -3.29 -2.76
N GLN A 139 -4.64 -2.25 -2.82
CA GLN A 139 -3.18 -2.40 -2.75
C GLN A 139 -2.55 -1.82 -1.48
N ILE A 140 -3.16 -0.85 -0.82
CA ILE A 140 -2.54 -0.16 0.33
C ILE A 140 -2.60 -0.95 1.63
N PHE A 141 -3.59 -1.86 1.79
CA PHE A 141 -3.73 -2.70 2.98
C PHE A 141 -3.02 -4.07 2.84
N ILE A 142 -2.15 -4.21 1.86
CA ILE A 142 -1.62 -5.51 1.40
C ILE A 142 -0.14 -5.72 1.76
N ASP A 143 0.58 -4.71 2.20
CA ASP A 143 2.03 -4.78 2.43
C ASP A 143 2.43 -5.94 3.35
N THR A 144 1.67 -6.19 4.41
CA THR A 144 1.93 -7.29 5.34
C THR A 144 1.91 -8.67 4.68
N TRP A 145 1.11 -8.87 3.64
CA TRP A 145 1.07 -10.14 2.90
C TRP A 145 2.34 -10.41 2.08
N GLY A 146 3.02 -9.35 1.67
CA GLY A 146 4.38 -9.45 1.11
C GLY A 146 5.43 -9.70 2.19
N LEU A 147 5.30 -9.01 3.34
CA LEU A 147 6.24 -9.11 4.46
C LEU A 147 6.21 -10.49 5.15
N VAL A 148 5.06 -11.15 5.27
CA VAL A 148 4.96 -12.51 5.85
C VAL A 148 5.46 -13.62 4.92
N ALA A 149 5.75 -13.29 3.66
CA ALA A 149 6.19 -14.23 2.63
C ALA A 149 7.56 -13.84 2.01
N PRO A 150 8.64 -13.66 2.80
CA PRO A 150 9.94 -13.22 2.30
C PRO A 150 10.49 -14.18 1.25
N GLY A 151 10.79 -13.69 0.03
CA GLY A 151 11.35 -14.48 -1.06
C GLY A 151 10.39 -15.57 -1.58
N ASN A 152 9.11 -15.51 -1.24
CA ASN A 152 8.09 -16.46 -1.71
C ASN A 152 6.91 -15.73 -2.38
N PRO A 153 7.11 -15.22 -3.61
CA PRO A 153 6.09 -14.42 -4.31
C PRO A 153 4.79 -15.21 -4.58
N ALA A 154 4.86 -16.52 -4.74
CA ALA A 154 3.68 -17.33 -4.93
C ALA A 154 2.77 -17.39 -3.68
N LEU A 155 3.37 -17.46 -2.50
CA LEU A 155 2.64 -17.36 -1.23
C LEU A 155 2.08 -15.95 -1.03
N ALA A 156 2.89 -14.92 -1.27
CA ALA A 156 2.45 -13.53 -1.19
C ALA A 156 1.23 -13.28 -2.09
N ALA A 157 1.28 -13.68 -3.36
CA ALA A 157 0.16 -13.57 -4.29
C ALA A 157 -1.09 -14.31 -3.81
N LYS A 158 -0.93 -15.55 -3.30
CA LYS A 158 -2.03 -16.36 -2.79
C LYS A 158 -2.73 -15.68 -1.61
N LEU A 159 -1.98 -15.22 -0.62
CA LEU A 159 -2.52 -14.58 0.58
C LEU A 159 -3.15 -13.22 0.24
N ALA A 160 -2.44 -12.38 -0.52
CA ALA A 160 -2.91 -11.06 -0.92
C ALA A 160 -4.21 -11.14 -1.75
N SER A 161 -4.34 -12.12 -2.64
CA SER A 161 -5.57 -12.31 -3.41
C SER A 161 -6.78 -12.61 -2.53
N LYS A 162 -6.59 -13.38 -1.44
CA LYS A 162 -7.66 -13.65 -0.47
C LYS A 162 -8.01 -12.40 0.33
N ALA A 163 -7.01 -11.68 0.81
CA ALA A 163 -7.23 -10.48 1.61
C ALA A 163 -7.89 -9.36 0.80
N ALA A 164 -7.34 -9.00 -0.35
CA ALA A 164 -7.88 -7.92 -1.19
C ALA A 164 -9.30 -8.21 -1.68
N SER A 165 -9.63 -9.47 -1.97
CA SER A 165 -10.97 -9.84 -2.46
C SER A 165 -12.10 -9.68 -1.45
N VAL A 166 -11.80 -9.41 -0.18
CA VAL A 166 -12.81 -9.11 0.84
C VAL A 166 -13.54 -7.81 0.54
N THR A 167 -12.81 -6.83 0.06
CA THR A 167 -13.28 -5.45 -0.14
C THR A 167 -13.21 -4.98 -1.59
N HIS A 168 -12.31 -5.55 -2.40
CA HIS A 168 -11.98 -5.09 -3.76
C HIS A 168 -12.06 -6.22 -4.79
N ASP A 169 -12.11 -5.80 -6.07
CA ASP A 169 -12.14 -6.71 -7.22
C ASP A 169 -11.47 -6.05 -8.43
N GLY A 170 -11.37 -6.76 -9.55
CA GLY A 170 -10.82 -6.22 -10.80
C GLY A 170 -9.39 -5.73 -10.66
N ASN A 171 -9.11 -4.53 -11.19
CA ASN A 171 -7.78 -3.95 -11.17
C ASN A 171 -7.24 -3.70 -9.75
N ALA A 172 -8.09 -3.40 -8.77
CA ALA A 172 -7.67 -3.21 -7.38
C ALA A 172 -7.21 -4.53 -6.72
N LEU A 173 -7.90 -5.64 -7.01
CA LEU A 173 -7.45 -6.97 -6.59
C LEU A 173 -6.08 -7.31 -7.21
N TYR A 174 -5.89 -7.02 -8.50
CA TYR A 174 -4.61 -7.24 -9.17
C TYR A 174 -3.50 -6.35 -8.58
N GLY A 175 -3.85 -5.12 -8.18
CA GLY A 175 -2.93 -4.22 -7.47
C GLY A 175 -2.44 -4.79 -6.15
N GLY A 176 -3.34 -5.37 -5.36
CA GLY A 176 -2.97 -6.04 -4.11
C GLY A 176 -2.00 -7.21 -4.33
N ILE A 177 -2.28 -8.06 -5.33
CA ILE A 177 -1.38 -9.16 -5.70
C ILE A 177 -0.02 -8.62 -6.14
N PHE A 178 0.00 -7.62 -7.02
CA PHE A 178 1.21 -7.03 -7.56
C PHE A 178 2.11 -6.45 -6.46
N VAL A 179 1.56 -5.62 -5.58
CA VAL A 179 2.32 -4.97 -4.49
C VAL A 179 2.88 -6.01 -3.52
N ALA A 180 2.08 -6.99 -3.09
CA ALA A 180 2.56 -8.04 -2.19
C ALA A 180 3.68 -8.88 -2.81
N VAL A 181 3.58 -9.20 -4.11
CA VAL A 181 4.65 -9.89 -4.84
C VAL A 181 5.90 -9.05 -4.92
N CYS A 182 5.80 -7.76 -5.27
CA CYS A 182 6.95 -6.84 -5.32
C CYS A 182 7.66 -6.77 -3.97
N ILE A 183 6.93 -6.66 -2.86
CA ILE A 183 7.50 -6.66 -1.50
C ILE A 183 8.20 -7.98 -1.21
N SER A 184 7.57 -9.12 -1.49
CA SER A 184 8.15 -10.45 -1.27
C SER A 184 9.45 -10.66 -2.06
N VAL A 185 9.48 -10.23 -3.33
CA VAL A 185 10.65 -10.33 -4.23
C VAL A 185 11.78 -9.41 -3.77
N ALA A 186 11.46 -8.22 -3.24
CA ALA A 186 12.44 -7.23 -2.77
C ALA A 186 13.36 -7.75 -1.64
N PHE A 187 12.99 -8.85 -0.97
CA PHE A 187 13.87 -9.52 -0.01
C PHE A 187 15.14 -10.11 -0.67
N GLU A 188 15.07 -10.49 -1.93
CA GLU A 188 16.17 -11.17 -2.62
C GLU A 188 16.65 -10.43 -3.87
N GLU A 189 15.76 -9.74 -4.58
CA GLU A 189 16.08 -8.99 -5.80
C GLU A 189 16.38 -7.51 -5.47
N LYS A 190 17.43 -6.97 -6.12
CA LYS A 190 17.85 -5.57 -5.95
C LYS A 190 17.55 -4.69 -7.15
N GLU A 191 17.26 -5.28 -8.28
CA GLU A 191 16.94 -4.55 -9.50
C GLU A 191 15.45 -4.24 -9.55
N ILE A 192 15.10 -2.95 -9.47
CA ILE A 192 13.69 -2.49 -9.44
C ILE A 192 12.90 -3.05 -10.63
N LYS A 193 13.46 -2.99 -11.82
CA LYS A 193 12.78 -3.48 -13.02
C LYS A 193 12.39 -4.95 -12.91
N LYS A 194 13.28 -5.80 -12.39
CA LYS A 194 12.99 -7.23 -12.16
C LYS A 194 11.94 -7.47 -11.09
N ILE A 195 11.93 -6.64 -10.04
CA ILE A 195 10.88 -6.67 -9.02
C ILE A 195 9.52 -6.42 -9.67
N LEU A 196 9.41 -5.36 -10.48
CA LEU A 196 8.18 -4.99 -11.18
C LEU A 196 7.76 -6.05 -12.21
N GLU A 197 8.69 -6.57 -13.03
CA GLU A 197 8.45 -7.64 -13.99
C GLU A 197 7.92 -8.92 -13.28
N THR A 198 8.49 -9.25 -12.13
CA THR A 198 8.00 -10.38 -11.34
C THR A 198 6.58 -10.12 -10.82
N GLY A 199 6.29 -8.91 -10.30
CA GLY A 199 4.92 -8.52 -9.92
C GLY A 199 3.93 -8.69 -11.07
N LEU A 200 4.28 -8.23 -12.26
CA LEU A 200 3.45 -8.36 -13.47
C LEU A 200 3.18 -9.82 -13.86
N SER A 201 4.08 -10.75 -13.55
CA SER A 201 3.90 -12.17 -13.89
C SER A 201 2.82 -12.88 -13.09
N TYR A 202 2.33 -12.26 -11.99
CA TYR A 202 1.30 -12.84 -11.12
C TYR A 202 -0.11 -12.29 -11.36
N ILE A 203 -0.27 -11.36 -12.29
CA ILE A 203 -1.56 -10.76 -12.65
C ILE A 203 -1.87 -10.97 -14.14
N PRO A 204 -3.15 -10.86 -14.58
CA PRO A 204 -3.49 -10.99 -16.00
C PRO A 204 -2.74 -9.96 -16.84
N SER A 205 -2.09 -10.45 -17.92
CA SER A 205 -1.24 -9.59 -18.75
C SER A 205 -2.02 -8.55 -19.57
N ASP A 206 -3.32 -8.75 -19.76
CA ASP A 206 -4.22 -7.90 -20.53
C ASP A 206 -5.08 -6.97 -19.68
N CYS A 207 -5.00 -7.04 -18.33
CA CYS A 207 -5.71 -6.13 -17.45
C CYS A 207 -5.14 -4.68 -17.56
N GLU A 208 -5.95 -3.71 -17.20
CA GLU A 208 -5.58 -2.30 -17.30
C GLU A 208 -4.41 -1.96 -16.36
N TYR A 209 -4.41 -2.54 -15.16
CA TYR A 209 -3.31 -2.40 -14.20
C TYR A 209 -1.95 -2.83 -14.78
N ALA A 210 -1.90 -3.99 -15.44
CA ALA A 210 -0.66 -4.45 -16.08
C ALA A 210 -0.24 -3.59 -17.27
N LYS A 211 -1.21 -3.05 -18.01
CA LYS A 211 -0.94 -2.14 -19.14
C LYS A 211 -0.30 -0.84 -18.66
N ILE A 212 -0.87 -0.19 -17.63
CA ILE A 212 -0.31 1.08 -17.14
C ILE A 212 1.08 0.89 -16.53
N VAL A 213 1.33 -0.19 -15.79
CA VAL A 213 2.67 -0.50 -15.28
C VAL A 213 3.68 -0.58 -16.42
N ARG A 214 3.38 -1.33 -17.50
CA ARG A 214 4.26 -1.42 -18.67
C ARG A 214 4.43 -0.07 -19.36
N THR A 215 3.36 0.67 -19.56
CA THR A 215 3.40 2.00 -20.18
C THR A 215 4.38 2.94 -19.45
N VAL A 216 4.36 2.96 -18.12
CA VAL A 216 5.29 3.78 -17.34
C VAL A 216 6.73 3.25 -17.42
N MET A 217 6.92 1.93 -17.45
CA MET A 217 8.24 1.32 -17.64
C MET A 217 8.82 1.65 -19.02
N GLU A 218 8.02 1.57 -20.08
CA GLU A 218 8.41 1.93 -21.44
C GLU A 218 8.74 3.43 -21.55
N PHE A 219 7.93 4.29 -20.95
CA PHE A 219 8.20 5.72 -20.89
C PHE A 219 9.55 6.02 -20.21
N TYR A 220 9.84 5.34 -19.10
CA TYR A 220 11.11 5.48 -18.40
C TYR A 220 12.30 5.06 -19.28
N GLU A 221 12.18 3.98 -20.06
CA GLU A 221 13.25 3.55 -20.97
C GLU A 221 13.58 4.59 -22.05
N GLU A 222 12.54 5.28 -22.55
CA GLU A 222 12.70 6.32 -23.57
C GLU A 222 13.14 7.67 -22.99
N HIS A 223 12.72 7.98 -21.74
CA HIS A 223 12.91 9.28 -21.09
C HIS A 223 13.42 9.15 -19.64
N PRO A 224 14.62 8.57 -19.40
CA PRO A 224 15.08 8.26 -18.04
C PRO A 224 15.57 9.47 -17.22
N GLN A 225 15.62 10.68 -17.78
CA GLN A 225 16.30 11.82 -17.18
C GLN A 225 15.41 12.67 -16.27
N ASN A 226 14.11 12.74 -16.56
CA ASN A 226 13.21 13.68 -15.88
C ASN A 226 11.87 13.04 -15.52
N TRP A 227 11.68 12.72 -14.26
CA TRP A 227 10.43 12.14 -13.78
C TRP A 227 9.21 13.04 -14.02
N ARG A 228 9.40 14.36 -14.10
CA ARG A 228 8.30 15.30 -14.33
C ARG A 228 7.69 15.18 -15.71
N ASP A 229 8.47 14.80 -16.71
CA ASP A 229 7.95 14.55 -18.06
C ASP A 229 7.07 13.29 -18.06
N CYS A 230 7.49 12.26 -17.33
CA CYS A 230 6.66 11.06 -17.10
C CYS A 230 5.39 11.40 -16.33
N PHE A 231 5.50 12.20 -15.25
CA PHE A 231 4.33 12.64 -14.50
C PHE A 231 3.35 13.46 -15.34
N ALA A 232 3.85 14.38 -16.17
CA ALA A 232 3.00 15.15 -17.09
C ALA A 232 2.25 14.23 -18.07
N TYR A 233 2.91 13.19 -18.58
CA TYR A 233 2.29 12.18 -19.43
C TYR A 233 1.20 11.39 -18.66
N ILE A 234 1.49 10.93 -17.44
CA ILE A 234 0.53 10.22 -16.59
C ILE A 234 -0.67 11.11 -16.28
N HIS A 235 -0.43 12.34 -15.85
CA HIS A 235 -1.48 13.30 -15.52
C HIS A 235 -2.43 13.56 -16.70
N ALA A 236 -1.87 13.72 -17.90
CA ALA A 236 -2.65 13.99 -19.12
C ALA A 236 -3.49 12.79 -19.58
N ASN A 237 -3.00 11.55 -19.40
CA ASN A 237 -3.62 10.36 -19.97
C ASN A 237 -4.33 9.47 -18.94
N TYR A 238 -3.90 9.49 -17.67
CA TYR A 238 -4.33 8.59 -16.60
C TYR A 238 -4.63 9.34 -15.29
N GLY A 239 -4.86 10.65 -15.33
CA GLY A 239 -5.17 11.45 -14.15
C GLY A 239 -6.53 11.12 -13.53
N TYR A 240 -6.78 11.62 -12.32
CA TYR A 240 -8.02 11.41 -11.57
C TYR A 240 -9.28 11.84 -12.31
N ASP A 241 -9.18 12.79 -13.25
CA ASP A 241 -10.29 13.22 -14.11
C ASP A 241 -10.70 12.17 -15.16
N LYS A 242 -9.93 11.10 -15.34
CA LYS A 242 -10.19 10.01 -16.30
C LYS A 242 -10.85 8.80 -15.64
N TYR A 243 -10.80 8.71 -14.30
CA TYR A 243 -11.25 7.53 -13.57
C TYR A 243 -12.30 7.88 -12.52
N PRO A 244 -13.33 7.03 -12.35
CA PRO A 244 -14.40 7.30 -11.39
C PRO A 244 -13.98 6.96 -9.95
N GLY A 245 -14.66 7.56 -8.99
CA GLY A 245 -14.43 7.36 -7.57
C GLY A 245 -13.49 8.38 -6.96
N ASN A 246 -13.12 8.18 -5.71
CA ASN A 246 -12.33 9.14 -4.95
C ASN A 246 -10.82 9.00 -5.19
N CYS A 247 -10.34 7.75 -5.25
CA CYS A 247 -8.92 7.41 -5.37
C CYS A 247 -8.75 6.09 -6.16
N HIS A 248 -9.04 6.16 -7.47
CA HIS A 248 -8.97 4.99 -8.34
C HIS A 248 -7.55 4.42 -8.42
N ILE A 249 -7.44 3.09 -8.48
CA ILE A 249 -6.15 2.39 -8.40
C ILE A 249 -5.20 2.72 -9.55
N ILE A 250 -5.70 2.99 -10.77
CA ILE A 250 -4.87 3.17 -11.98
C ILE A 250 -4.00 4.45 -11.92
N PRO A 251 -4.53 5.66 -11.61
CA PRO A 251 -3.67 6.83 -11.43
C PRO A 251 -2.58 6.61 -10.38
N ASN A 252 -2.93 5.95 -9.29
CA ASN A 252 -2.06 5.75 -8.15
C ASN A 252 -0.92 4.78 -8.45
N ILE A 253 -1.20 3.63 -9.06
CA ILE A 253 -0.10 2.75 -9.45
C ILE A 253 0.82 3.40 -10.49
N ALA A 254 0.31 4.23 -11.39
CA ALA A 254 1.14 4.91 -12.37
C ALA A 254 2.23 5.77 -11.70
N VAL A 255 1.86 6.59 -10.69
CA VAL A 255 2.85 7.42 -9.95
C VAL A 255 3.76 6.59 -9.05
N MET A 256 3.29 5.47 -8.52
CA MET A 256 4.14 4.54 -7.77
C MET A 256 5.24 3.94 -8.65
N ILE A 257 4.90 3.44 -9.84
CA ILE A 257 5.88 2.89 -10.79
C ILE A 257 6.86 3.96 -11.23
N LEU A 258 6.37 5.16 -11.53
CA LEU A 258 7.21 6.32 -11.82
C LEU A 258 8.24 6.53 -10.71
N ALA A 259 7.81 6.61 -9.45
CA ALA A 259 8.70 6.88 -8.32
C ALA A 259 9.73 5.75 -8.10
N LEU A 260 9.31 4.49 -8.20
CA LEU A 260 10.20 3.34 -8.07
C LEU A 260 11.30 3.35 -9.13
N LEU A 261 10.99 3.75 -10.37
CA LEU A 261 11.96 3.79 -11.47
C LEU A 261 12.88 5.00 -11.37
N TYR A 262 12.34 6.20 -11.24
CA TYR A 262 13.12 7.44 -11.23
C TYR A 262 13.83 7.73 -9.90
N GLY A 263 13.42 7.11 -8.81
CA GLY A 263 14.13 7.15 -7.53
C GLY A 263 15.44 6.36 -7.52
N ASN A 264 15.72 5.59 -8.59
CA ASN A 264 16.98 4.84 -8.80
C ASN A 264 17.39 3.96 -7.61
N GLY A 265 16.42 3.50 -6.82
CA GLY A 265 16.65 2.69 -5.64
C GLY A 265 17.10 3.48 -4.40
N ASP A 266 17.19 4.80 -4.46
CA ASP A 266 17.34 5.66 -3.28
C ASP A 266 16.02 5.79 -2.56
N PHE A 267 16.03 5.64 -1.22
CA PHE A 267 14.83 5.72 -0.41
C PHE A 267 14.22 7.12 -0.41
N SER A 268 15.06 8.12 -0.17
CA SER A 268 14.62 9.52 -0.04
C SER A 268 14.06 10.06 -1.35
N ASP A 269 14.75 9.80 -2.45
CA ASP A 269 14.32 10.24 -3.78
C ASP A 269 13.00 9.55 -4.18
N THR A 270 12.86 8.25 -3.90
CA THR A 270 11.64 7.49 -4.24
C THR A 270 10.42 8.04 -3.51
N ILE A 271 10.49 8.25 -2.19
CA ILE A 271 9.35 8.77 -1.42
C ILE A 271 9.08 10.25 -1.75
N ALA A 272 10.11 11.04 -2.03
CA ALA A 272 9.95 12.44 -2.43
C ALA A 272 9.23 12.56 -3.79
N ILE A 273 9.63 11.77 -4.77
CA ILE A 273 9.02 11.78 -6.11
C ILE A 273 7.54 11.40 -6.03
N VAL A 274 7.18 10.31 -5.35
CA VAL A 274 5.77 9.88 -5.28
C VAL A 274 4.92 10.91 -4.55
N THR A 275 5.41 11.49 -3.47
CA THR A 275 4.67 12.49 -2.69
C THR A 275 4.50 13.79 -3.49
N MET A 276 5.55 14.23 -4.21
CA MET A 276 5.44 15.39 -5.11
C MET A 276 4.42 15.22 -6.22
N CYS A 277 4.12 14.00 -6.66
CA CYS A 277 3.07 13.77 -7.66
C CYS A 277 1.68 14.17 -7.16
N GLY A 278 1.47 14.29 -5.85
CA GLY A 278 0.17 14.59 -5.27
C GLY A 278 -0.78 13.38 -5.28
N TRP A 279 -2.08 13.65 -5.27
CA TRP A 279 -3.16 12.66 -5.20
C TRP A 279 -3.18 11.95 -3.83
N ASP A 280 -3.11 10.64 -3.82
CA ASP A 280 -3.13 9.80 -2.61
C ASP A 280 -1.69 9.57 -2.10
N THR A 281 -1.12 10.61 -1.49
CA THR A 281 0.31 10.71 -1.24
C THR A 281 0.83 9.83 -0.12
N ASP A 282 0.04 9.59 0.91
CA ASP A 282 0.34 8.72 2.05
C ASP A 282 0.26 7.25 1.65
N CYS A 283 -0.84 6.86 1.00
CA CYS A 283 -1.05 5.53 0.47
C CYS A 283 0.07 5.12 -0.51
N ASN A 284 0.29 5.95 -1.52
CA ASN A 284 1.34 5.72 -2.52
C ASN A 284 2.74 5.73 -1.88
N GLY A 285 2.97 6.69 -0.96
CA GLY A 285 4.20 6.81 -0.18
C GLY A 285 4.47 5.57 0.67
N GLY A 286 3.46 5.07 1.36
CA GLY A 286 3.53 3.86 2.17
C GLY A 286 3.92 2.62 1.37
N ASN A 287 3.28 2.39 0.24
CA ASN A 287 3.58 1.23 -0.62
C ASN A 287 5.00 1.27 -1.22
N VAL A 288 5.39 2.40 -1.85
CA VAL A 288 6.74 2.47 -2.46
C VAL A 288 7.82 2.41 -1.39
N ALA A 289 7.60 3.05 -0.24
CA ALA A 289 8.52 3.01 0.88
C ALA A 289 8.72 1.58 1.40
N THR A 290 7.64 0.78 1.53
CA THR A 290 7.73 -0.63 1.93
C THR A 290 8.62 -1.42 0.98
N ILE A 291 8.39 -1.31 -0.32
CA ILE A 291 9.18 -2.04 -1.34
C ILE A 291 10.66 -1.66 -1.25
N ILE A 292 10.97 -0.35 -1.22
CA ILE A 292 12.36 0.14 -1.16
C ILE A 292 12.98 -0.15 0.21
N GLY A 293 12.23 -0.04 1.30
CA GLY A 293 12.69 -0.35 2.65
C GLY A 293 13.11 -1.81 2.80
N VAL A 294 12.30 -2.75 2.30
CA VAL A 294 12.66 -4.18 2.24
C VAL A 294 13.89 -4.39 1.37
N ARG A 295 13.92 -3.78 0.19
CA ARG A 295 15.03 -3.91 -0.75
C ARG A 295 16.36 -3.41 -0.19
N ASN A 296 16.37 -2.26 0.45
CA ASN A 296 17.58 -1.61 0.94
C ASN A 296 17.97 -2.05 2.36
N GLY A 297 17.01 -2.48 3.18
CA GLY A 297 17.22 -2.69 4.60
C GLY A 297 17.34 -1.38 5.38
N LEU A 298 17.56 -1.47 6.68
CA LEU A 298 17.65 -0.30 7.58
C LEU A 298 18.76 0.68 7.22
N GLU A 299 19.86 0.17 6.66
CA GLU A 299 21.02 0.99 6.26
C GLU A 299 20.67 1.94 5.11
N GLY A 300 19.67 1.60 4.29
CA GLY A 300 19.18 2.43 3.19
C GLY A 300 18.21 3.54 3.61
N ILE A 301 17.86 3.63 4.91
CA ILE A 301 16.94 4.62 5.45
C ILE A 301 17.70 5.54 6.40
N ASP A 302 17.90 6.80 6.03
CA ASP A 302 18.60 7.79 6.85
C ASP A 302 17.97 7.90 8.24
N TYR A 303 18.81 7.72 9.28
CA TYR A 303 18.35 7.70 10.66
C TYR A 303 17.84 9.07 11.13
N ASP A 304 18.64 10.10 10.97
CA ASP A 304 18.32 11.42 11.51
C ASP A 304 17.17 12.09 10.75
N ARG A 305 17.12 11.88 9.43
CA ARG A 305 16.10 12.47 8.56
C ARG A 305 14.77 11.76 8.65
N TRP A 306 14.75 10.42 8.56
CA TRP A 306 13.52 9.68 8.38
C TRP A 306 13.09 8.87 9.60
N ARG A 307 14.03 8.17 10.27
CA ARG A 307 13.71 7.21 11.32
C ARG A 307 13.46 7.88 12.67
N LYS A 308 14.38 8.78 13.07
CA LYS A 308 14.31 9.46 14.36
C LYS A 308 13.02 10.29 14.55
N PRO A 309 12.52 11.04 13.55
CA PRO A 309 11.28 11.81 13.72
C PRO A 309 10.01 10.99 13.91
N VAL A 310 9.96 9.72 13.52
CA VAL A 310 8.78 8.84 13.78
C VAL A 310 8.75 8.29 15.20
N HIS A 311 9.82 8.47 15.97
CA HIS A 311 9.94 8.08 17.39
C HIS A 311 9.64 6.61 17.66
N ASP A 312 9.71 5.75 16.64
CA ASP A 312 9.34 4.33 16.71
C ASP A 312 7.90 4.08 17.25
N LEU A 313 7.02 5.07 17.14
CA LEU A 313 5.66 5.02 17.65
C LEU A 313 4.66 4.65 16.57
N LEU A 314 3.79 3.68 16.88
CA LEU A 314 2.63 3.34 16.08
C LEU A 314 1.38 3.30 16.95
N VAL A 315 0.39 4.11 16.58
CA VAL A 315 -0.94 4.15 17.21
C VAL A 315 -1.97 3.71 16.20
N CYS A 316 -2.72 2.68 16.52
CA CYS A 316 -3.82 2.15 15.72
C CYS A 316 -5.17 2.44 16.39
N SER A 317 -6.23 2.45 15.63
CA SER A 317 -7.60 2.71 16.12
C SER A 317 -8.52 1.50 15.98
N SER A 318 -8.01 0.34 15.62
CA SER A 318 -8.76 -0.91 15.59
C SER A 318 -8.83 -1.57 16.98
N VAL A 319 -9.67 -2.58 17.13
CA VAL A 319 -9.87 -3.27 18.42
C VAL A 319 -8.94 -4.46 18.65
N ILE A 320 -7.73 -4.40 18.16
CA ILE A 320 -6.72 -5.48 18.26
C ILE A 320 -5.89 -5.46 19.57
N GLY A 321 -6.44 -4.89 20.62
CA GLY A 321 -5.84 -4.91 21.96
C GLY A 321 -4.51 -4.18 22.06
N SER A 322 -3.47 -4.86 22.52
CA SER A 322 -2.12 -4.30 22.68
C SER A 322 -1.47 -3.83 21.39
N LEU A 323 -1.94 -4.29 20.24
CA LEU A 323 -1.48 -3.83 18.94
C LEU A 323 -2.02 -2.44 18.54
N ASN A 324 -2.89 -1.83 19.37
CA ASN A 324 -3.36 -0.47 19.13
C ASN A 324 -2.35 0.61 19.53
N ILE A 325 -1.47 0.32 20.49
CA ILE A 325 -0.38 1.22 20.88
C ILE A 325 0.88 0.36 21.02
N MET A 326 1.84 0.56 20.14
CA MET A 326 3.07 -0.22 20.11
C MET A 326 4.24 0.59 19.56
N ASP A 327 5.44 0.05 19.67
CA ASP A 327 6.53 0.50 18.81
C ASP A 327 6.50 -0.21 17.45
N ILE A 328 7.14 0.40 16.46
CA ILE A 328 7.19 -0.14 15.09
C ILE A 328 7.95 -1.48 15.07
N THR A 329 8.95 -1.64 15.94
CA THR A 329 9.70 -2.88 16.12
C THR A 329 8.78 -4.03 16.56
N TYR A 330 7.91 -3.79 17.54
CA TYR A 330 6.95 -4.80 17.98
C TYR A 330 5.96 -5.18 16.87
N GLY A 331 5.48 -4.19 16.10
CA GLY A 331 4.65 -4.46 14.91
C GLY A 331 5.37 -5.35 13.90
N ALA A 332 6.65 -5.08 13.65
CA ALA A 332 7.46 -5.89 12.75
C ALA A 332 7.69 -7.32 13.26
N LEU A 333 7.87 -7.50 14.57
CA LEU A 333 7.93 -8.82 15.20
C LEU A 333 6.62 -9.58 15.01
N TYR A 334 5.49 -8.94 15.28
CA TYR A 334 4.16 -9.53 15.08
C TYR A 334 3.93 -9.98 13.63
N ILE A 335 4.37 -9.18 12.65
CA ILE A 335 4.30 -9.55 11.22
C ILE A 335 5.22 -10.75 10.92
N GLY A 336 6.35 -10.86 11.60
CA GLY A 336 7.39 -11.86 11.34
C GLY A 336 7.20 -13.20 12.05
N GLU A 337 6.36 -13.28 13.06
CA GLU A 337 6.06 -14.52 13.81
C GLU A 337 5.02 -15.40 13.09
#